data_e4416b397b9500a868d258a447d6948b
#
_entry.id   e4416b397b9500a868d258a447d6948b
#
_cell.length_a   1.000
_cell.length_b   1.000
_cell.length_c   1.000
_cell.angle_alpha   90.00
_cell.angle_beta   90.00
_cell.angle_gamma   90.00
#
_symmetry.space_group_name_H-M   'P 1'
#
loop_
_entity.id
_entity.type
_entity.pdbx_description
1 polymer ?
#
loop_
_entity_poly.entity_id
_entity_poly.type
_entity_poly.pdbx_seq_one_letter_code
_entity_poly.pdbx_strand_id
1 'polypeptide(L)'
;MIFIAAICCMASCKEAAPQYANRAEMIAAQIHNPNSKYVVVACHRGDWRNYPENSIPAIESIIRMGADIMELDLKLTKDSVLVLSHDWTIDRCTTGKGRVSDYTLDELKQFRLRRAHGVATDSLHICTLREALECCKDRICVNVDQGYEYYDMVLAITEELGVTDQILIKGKHSVASVAEKMAAHEHNMMYMPIIDIQKEQGQKLFQEYMDTKTVPLAYEVCWKKLTPEVSDCFKKVVESGSKLWVNTIWGSLCGYLDDDKALDCGDPAEAFPARSAI
;
A
#
# COMPACT_ATOMS: atom_id res chain seq x y z
N MET A 1 -10.62 65.15 28.50
CA MET A 1 -10.18 63.76 28.63
C MET A 1 -10.67 63.01 27.39
N ILE A 2 -9.74 62.74 26.47
CA ILE A 2 -10.05 62.00 25.20
C ILE A 2 -9.55 60.59 25.41
N PHE A 3 -10.51 59.61 25.39
CA PHE A 3 -10.17 58.19 25.44
C PHE A 3 -9.89 57.72 24.01
N ILE A 4 -8.63 57.34 23.73
CA ILE A 4 -8.24 56.65 22.51
C ILE A 4 -8.40 55.16 22.78
N ALA A 5 -9.41 54.56 22.15
CA ALA A 5 -9.56 53.10 22.15
C ALA A 5 -8.61 52.51 21.10
N ALA A 6 -7.57 51.82 21.55
CA ALA A 6 -6.70 51.03 20.66
C ALA A 6 -7.43 49.77 20.22
N ILE A 7 -7.86 49.69 18.96
CA ILE A 7 -8.39 48.48 18.34
C ILE A 7 -7.20 47.60 18.01
N CYS A 8 -6.96 46.56 18.81
CA CYS A 8 -6.01 45.48 18.49
C CYS A 8 -6.60 44.61 17.38
N CYS A 9 -6.23 44.82 16.12
CA CYS A 9 -6.53 43.90 15.06
C CYS A 9 -5.69 42.63 15.29
N MET A 10 -6.30 41.61 15.86
CA MET A 10 -5.78 40.24 15.85
C MET A 10 -5.92 39.73 14.43
N ALA A 11 -4.88 39.93 13.61
CA ALA A 11 -4.76 39.23 12.35
C ALA A 11 -4.56 37.74 12.66
N SER A 12 -5.64 36.96 12.55
CA SER A 12 -5.56 35.50 12.51
C SER A 12 -4.81 35.13 11.24
N CYS A 13 -3.53 34.82 11.35
CA CYS A 13 -2.82 34.15 10.29
C CYS A 13 -3.46 32.76 10.14
N LYS A 14 -4.41 32.62 9.22
CA LYS A 14 -4.79 31.32 8.69
C LYS A 14 -3.55 30.84 7.93
N GLU A 15 -2.88 29.81 8.44
CA GLU A 15 -1.91 29.07 7.64
C GLU A 15 -2.57 28.72 6.31
N ALA A 16 -1.92 29.11 5.21
CA ALA A 16 -2.38 28.71 3.89
C ALA A 16 -2.41 27.17 3.83
N ALA A 17 -3.51 26.60 3.35
CA ALA A 17 -3.56 25.15 3.16
C ALA A 17 -2.37 24.69 2.28
N PRO A 18 -1.69 23.60 2.64
CA PRO A 18 -0.57 23.10 1.84
C PRO A 18 -1.02 22.89 0.39
N GLN A 19 -0.22 23.41 -0.52
CA GLN A 19 -0.47 23.28 -1.95
C GLN A 19 0.36 22.12 -2.50
N TYR A 20 -0.30 21.09 -3.03
CA TYR A 20 0.32 19.93 -3.66
C TYR A 20 0.23 20.04 -5.18
N ALA A 21 1.24 19.57 -5.91
CA ALA A 21 1.24 19.59 -7.36
C ALA A 21 0.22 18.61 -7.95
N ASN A 22 -0.01 17.48 -7.26
CA ASN A 22 -0.95 16.44 -7.69
C ASN A 22 -1.47 15.64 -6.47
N ARG A 23 -2.39 14.69 -6.75
CA ARG A 23 -3.02 13.89 -5.70
C ARG A 23 -2.06 12.89 -5.05
N ALA A 24 -1.15 12.27 -5.82
CA ALA A 24 -0.18 11.33 -5.26
C ALA A 24 0.77 12.02 -4.29
N GLU A 25 1.25 13.24 -4.60
CA GLU A 25 2.04 14.07 -3.68
C GLU A 25 1.28 14.39 -2.39
N MET A 26 0.00 14.75 -2.50
CA MET A 26 -0.85 14.97 -1.32
C MET A 26 -0.92 13.72 -0.43
N ILE A 27 -1.15 12.53 -1.03
CA ILE A 27 -1.23 11.27 -0.30
C ILE A 27 0.12 10.94 0.37
N ALA A 28 1.23 11.03 -0.36
CA ALA A 28 2.56 10.82 0.17
C ALA A 28 2.85 11.74 1.36
N ALA A 29 2.50 13.03 1.25
CA ALA A 29 2.62 13.99 2.34
C ALA A 29 1.79 13.61 3.58
N GLN A 30 0.59 13.02 3.41
CA GLN A 30 -0.19 12.51 4.53
C GLN A 30 0.47 11.28 5.19
N ILE A 31 1.10 10.42 4.40
CA ILE A 31 1.84 9.25 4.93
C ILE A 31 3.06 9.74 5.73
N HIS A 32 3.81 10.70 5.22
CA HIS A 32 5.00 11.26 5.87
C HIS A 32 4.70 12.12 7.11
N ASN A 33 3.49 12.67 7.24
CA ASN A 33 3.13 13.52 8.37
C ASN A 33 2.67 12.68 9.59
N PRO A 34 3.46 12.55 10.66
CA PRO A 34 3.08 11.76 11.85
C PRO A 34 1.82 12.29 12.56
N ASN A 35 1.50 13.57 12.39
CA ASN A 35 0.34 14.22 13.02
C ASN A 35 -0.91 14.22 12.12
N SER A 36 -0.83 13.64 10.91
CA SER A 36 -1.98 13.60 10.01
C SER A 36 -3.12 12.78 10.60
N LYS A 37 -4.33 13.35 10.50
CA LYS A 37 -5.59 12.66 10.83
C LYS A 37 -6.27 12.05 9.60
N TYR A 38 -5.61 12.16 8.45
CA TYR A 38 -6.11 11.59 7.21
C TYR A 38 -6.02 10.06 7.24
N VAL A 39 -7.15 9.41 6.98
CA VAL A 39 -7.19 7.94 6.87
C VAL A 39 -6.89 7.56 5.42
N VAL A 40 -5.76 6.91 5.22
CA VAL A 40 -5.31 6.43 3.90
C VAL A 40 -6.01 5.11 3.58
N VAL A 41 -6.67 5.04 2.42
CA VAL A 41 -7.39 3.84 1.96
C VAL A 41 -6.61 3.16 0.85
N ALA A 42 -6.20 1.91 1.10
CA ALA A 42 -5.52 1.05 0.14
C ALA A 42 -6.46 0.00 -0.45
N CYS A 43 -6.42 -0.18 -1.77
CA CYS A 43 -7.21 -1.17 -2.48
C CYS A 43 -6.33 -2.33 -2.94
N HIS A 44 -6.55 -3.50 -2.32
CA HIS A 44 -5.86 -4.75 -2.59
C HIS A 44 -6.17 -5.24 -4.02
N ARG A 45 -5.13 -5.29 -4.87
CA ARG A 45 -5.19 -5.67 -6.29
C ARG A 45 -6.17 -4.84 -7.14
N GLY A 46 -6.50 -3.62 -6.67
CA GLY A 46 -7.48 -2.74 -7.31
C GLY A 46 -8.94 -3.17 -7.10
N ASP A 47 -9.84 -2.77 -8.00
CA ASP A 47 -11.27 -3.15 -7.96
C ASP A 47 -11.49 -4.54 -8.57
N TRP A 48 -10.98 -5.56 -7.90
CA TRP A 48 -11.05 -6.96 -8.37
C TRP A 48 -12.48 -7.57 -8.36
N ARG A 49 -13.42 -6.91 -7.73
CA ARG A 49 -14.84 -7.35 -7.74
C ARG A 49 -15.52 -7.05 -9.07
N ASN A 50 -15.17 -5.93 -9.71
CA ASN A 50 -15.76 -5.50 -10.97
C ASN A 50 -14.88 -5.76 -12.19
N TYR A 51 -13.56 -5.84 -11.99
CA TYR A 51 -12.55 -6.03 -13.04
C TYR A 51 -11.61 -7.18 -12.69
N PRO A 52 -10.79 -7.68 -13.62
CA PRO A 52 -9.70 -8.58 -13.24
C PRO A 52 -8.77 -7.93 -12.22
N GLU A 53 -8.36 -8.68 -11.20
CA GLU A 53 -7.34 -8.21 -10.24
C GLU A 53 -6.05 -7.82 -10.97
N ASN A 54 -5.27 -6.88 -10.40
CA ASN A 54 -3.99 -6.48 -10.96
C ASN A 54 -4.07 -6.06 -12.45
N SER A 55 -5.10 -5.31 -12.83
CA SER A 55 -5.33 -4.85 -14.20
C SER A 55 -5.54 -3.34 -14.29
N ILE A 56 -5.23 -2.76 -15.44
CA ILE A 56 -5.42 -1.32 -15.67
C ILE A 56 -6.85 -0.86 -15.40
N PRO A 57 -7.93 -1.56 -15.85
CA PRO A 57 -9.29 -1.17 -15.50
C PRO A 57 -9.61 -1.20 -14.01
N ALA A 58 -9.00 -2.16 -13.25
CA ALA A 58 -9.16 -2.21 -11.80
C ALA A 58 -8.48 -1.01 -11.12
N ILE A 59 -7.30 -0.61 -11.58
CA ILE A 59 -6.59 0.61 -11.13
C ILE A 59 -7.44 1.85 -11.43
N GLU A 60 -7.88 2.02 -12.66
CA GLU A 60 -8.72 3.16 -13.08
C GLU A 60 -10.00 3.26 -12.24
N SER A 61 -10.61 2.13 -11.88
CA SER A 61 -11.82 2.10 -11.08
C SER A 61 -11.59 2.64 -9.68
N ILE A 62 -10.55 2.18 -8.97
CA ILE A 62 -10.25 2.66 -7.60
C ILE A 62 -9.81 4.12 -7.57
N ILE A 63 -9.13 4.60 -8.61
CA ILE A 63 -8.79 6.03 -8.74
C ILE A 63 -10.08 6.87 -8.83
N ARG A 64 -11.06 6.44 -9.65
CA ARG A 64 -12.38 7.11 -9.74
C ARG A 64 -13.16 7.04 -8.42
N MET A 65 -13.01 5.97 -7.64
CA MET A 65 -13.62 5.84 -6.30
C MET A 65 -12.95 6.74 -5.26
N GLY A 66 -11.79 7.30 -5.55
CA GLY A 66 -11.05 8.17 -4.65
C GLY A 66 -10.15 7.43 -3.65
N ALA A 67 -9.77 6.18 -3.93
CA ALA A 67 -8.77 5.46 -3.14
C ALA A 67 -7.41 6.17 -3.14
N ASP A 68 -6.60 5.93 -2.11
CA ASP A 68 -5.31 6.62 -1.92
C ASP A 68 -4.12 5.76 -2.34
N ILE A 69 -4.22 4.45 -2.20
CA ILE A 69 -3.15 3.53 -2.55
C ILE A 69 -3.71 2.38 -3.40
N MET A 70 -3.09 2.15 -4.55
CA MET A 70 -3.21 0.90 -5.29
C MET A 70 -2.21 -0.11 -4.71
N GLU A 71 -2.69 -1.22 -4.20
CA GLU A 71 -1.81 -2.34 -3.88
C GLU A 71 -1.78 -3.32 -5.05
N LEU A 72 -0.59 -3.75 -5.45
CA LEU A 72 -0.35 -4.64 -6.59
C LEU A 72 0.75 -5.65 -6.29
N ASP A 73 0.70 -6.79 -6.99
CA ASP A 73 1.63 -7.89 -6.82
C ASP A 73 2.53 -8.07 -8.04
N LEU A 74 3.81 -8.44 -7.83
CA LEU A 74 4.77 -8.62 -8.91
C LEU A 74 5.19 -10.06 -9.13
N LYS A 75 5.42 -10.39 -10.38
CA LYS A 75 6.18 -11.56 -10.83
C LYS A 75 7.09 -11.19 -12.00
N LEU A 76 8.16 -11.97 -12.16
CA LEU A 76 9.12 -11.82 -13.24
C LEU A 76 8.84 -12.82 -14.35
N THR A 77 8.79 -12.35 -15.59
CA THR A 77 8.67 -13.19 -16.78
C THR A 77 10.00 -13.86 -17.16
N LYS A 78 9.96 -14.79 -18.09
CA LYS A 78 11.15 -15.48 -18.65
C LYS A 78 12.16 -14.50 -19.26
N ASP A 79 11.70 -13.44 -19.89
CA ASP A 79 12.49 -12.37 -20.51
C ASP A 79 12.73 -11.17 -19.58
N SER A 80 12.62 -11.40 -18.25
CA SER A 80 12.96 -10.43 -17.22
C SER A 80 12.12 -9.15 -17.25
N VAL A 81 10.84 -9.23 -17.58
CA VAL A 81 9.88 -8.13 -17.45
C VAL A 81 9.06 -8.31 -16.18
N LEU A 82 8.91 -7.24 -15.38
CA LEU A 82 8.01 -7.22 -14.22
C LEU A 82 6.57 -7.06 -14.68
N VAL A 83 5.72 -8.04 -14.33
CA VAL A 83 4.29 -8.06 -14.64
C VAL A 83 3.45 -8.14 -13.36
N LEU A 84 2.20 -7.70 -13.43
CA LEU A 84 1.27 -7.76 -12.33
C LEU A 84 0.64 -9.15 -12.24
N SER A 85 0.97 -9.89 -11.18
CA SER A 85 0.38 -11.19 -10.88
C SER A 85 0.60 -11.55 -9.42
N HIS A 86 -0.46 -11.97 -8.72
CA HIS A 86 -0.32 -12.46 -7.35
C HIS A 86 0.28 -13.87 -7.30
N ASP A 87 -0.29 -14.79 -8.06
CA ASP A 87 0.10 -16.19 -8.04
C ASP A 87 1.38 -16.43 -8.86
N TRP A 88 2.13 -17.48 -8.52
CA TRP A 88 3.26 -17.93 -9.32
C TRP A 88 2.81 -18.50 -10.67
N THR A 89 1.54 -18.90 -10.80
CA THR A 89 0.94 -19.44 -12.01
C THR A 89 -0.16 -18.54 -12.54
N ILE A 90 -0.40 -18.57 -13.83
CA ILE A 90 -1.42 -17.78 -14.52
C ILE A 90 -2.80 -18.43 -14.55
N ASP A 91 -2.96 -19.62 -13.97
CA ASP A 91 -4.12 -20.51 -14.12
C ASP A 91 -5.43 -19.89 -13.60
N ARG A 92 -5.37 -19.22 -12.45
CA ARG A 92 -6.56 -18.65 -11.78
C ARG A 92 -7.06 -17.40 -12.48
N CYS A 93 -6.12 -16.51 -12.85
CA CYS A 93 -6.46 -15.16 -13.32
C CYS A 93 -6.49 -15.02 -14.84
N THR A 94 -6.07 -16.05 -15.60
CA THR A 94 -6.02 -15.99 -17.08
C THR A 94 -6.62 -17.21 -17.73
N THR A 95 -6.74 -17.17 -19.07
CA THR A 95 -7.13 -18.34 -19.90
C THR A 95 -5.96 -19.32 -20.12
N GLY A 96 -4.73 -18.95 -19.75
CA GLY A 96 -3.53 -19.78 -19.83
C GLY A 96 -3.35 -20.69 -18.63
N LYS A 97 -2.25 -21.44 -18.62
CA LYS A 97 -1.81 -22.30 -17.52
C LYS A 97 -0.29 -22.28 -17.41
N GLY A 98 0.25 -22.57 -16.24
CA GLY A 98 1.68 -22.65 -15.99
C GLY A 98 2.23 -21.45 -15.24
N ARG A 99 3.53 -21.40 -15.04
CA ARG A 99 4.19 -20.36 -14.24
C ARG A 99 4.40 -19.09 -15.07
N VAL A 100 4.31 -17.94 -14.45
CA VAL A 100 4.65 -16.65 -15.08
C VAL A 100 6.06 -16.68 -15.65
N SER A 101 7.02 -17.24 -14.91
CA SER A 101 8.44 -17.32 -15.30
C SER A 101 8.74 -18.26 -16.48
N ASP A 102 7.77 -19.04 -16.93
CA ASP A 102 7.96 -19.94 -18.08
C ASP A 102 7.68 -19.23 -19.42
N TYR A 103 7.08 -18.04 -19.37
CA TYR A 103 6.62 -17.27 -20.52
C TYR A 103 7.37 -15.95 -20.66
N THR A 104 7.59 -15.52 -21.87
CA THR A 104 7.92 -14.12 -22.19
C THR A 104 6.70 -13.23 -22.04
N LEU A 105 6.90 -11.90 -22.00
CA LEU A 105 5.79 -10.95 -21.96
C LEU A 105 4.85 -11.12 -23.16
N ASP A 106 5.39 -11.29 -24.36
CA ASP A 106 4.60 -11.46 -25.59
C ASP A 106 3.74 -12.74 -25.55
N GLU A 107 4.29 -13.82 -25.01
CA GLU A 107 3.54 -15.06 -24.81
C GLU A 107 2.43 -14.89 -23.75
N LEU A 108 2.70 -14.20 -22.63
CA LEU A 108 1.69 -13.89 -21.61
C LEU A 108 0.55 -13.03 -22.15
N LYS A 109 0.85 -12.08 -23.02
CA LYS A 109 -0.16 -11.21 -23.65
C LYS A 109 -1.08 -11.96 -24.64
N GLN A 110 -0.83 -13.22 -24.95
CA GLN A 110 -1.78 -14.07 -25.70
C GLN A 110 -2.94 -14.58 -24.81
N PHE A 111 -2.76 -14.64 -23.50
CA PHE A 111 -3.79 -15.11 -22.57
C PHE A 111 -4.63 -13.94 -22.10
N ARG A 112 -5.96 -14.13 -22.07
CA ARG A 112 -6.92 -13.13 -21.60
C ARG A 112 -7.08 -13.24 -20.09
N LEU A 113 -7.21 -12.11 -19.41
CA LEU A 113 -7.54 -12.07 -17.99
C LEU A 113 -8.96 -12.56 -17.72
N ARG A 114 -9.19 -13.10 -16.52
CA ARG A 114 -10.50 -13.52 -16.01
C ARG A 114 -11.00 -12.52 -14.96
N ARG A 115 -12.28 -12.13 -15.08
CA ARG A 115 -12.98 -11.37 -14.06
C ARG A 115 -13.58 -12.33 -13.04
N ALA A 116 -13.55 -11.98 -11.75
CA ALA A 116 -14.06 -12.79 -10.64
C ALA A 116 -13.58 -14.26 -10.71
N HIS A 117 -12.35 -14.46 -11.19
CA HIS A 117 -11.67 -15.76 -11.33
C HIS A 117 -12.37 -16.79 -12.22
N GLY A 118 -13.38 -16.39 -12.99
CA GLY A 118 -14.16 -17.31 -13.81
C GLY A 118 -14.34 -16.88 -15.25
N VAL A 119 -14.84 -15.68 -15.46
CA VAL A 119 -15.25 -15.21 -16.79
C VAL A 119 -14.06 -14.57 -17.52
N ALA A 120 -13.67 -15.15 -18.66
CA ALA A 120 -12.64 -14.55 -19.51
C ALA A 120 -13.13 -13.21 -20.09
N THR A 121 -12.29 -12.20 -20.06
CA THR A 121 -12.53 -10.91 -20.73
C THR A 121 -12.27 -11.04 -22.23
N ASP A 122 -12.79 -10.10 -23.02
CA ASP A 122 -12.63 -10.14 -24.47
C ASP A 122 -11.22 -9.68 -24.92
N SER A 123 -10.61 -8.72 -24.18
CA SER A 123 -9.41 -8.01 -24.65
C SER A 123 -8.43 -7.62 -23.53
N LEU A 124 -8.63 -8.04 -22.28
CA LEU A 124 -7.72 -7.66 -21.20
C LEU A 124 -6.65 -8.74 -21.02
N HIS A 125 -5.41 -8.31 -20.92
CA HIS A 125 -4.22 -9.15 -20.75
C HIS A 125 -3.42 -8.70 -19.53
N ILE A 126 -2.47 -9.54 -19.08
CA ILE A 126 -1.52 -9.18 -18.03
C ILE A 126 -0.82 -7.86 -18.42
N CYS A 127 -0.76 -6.92 -17.48
CA CYS A 127 -0.02 -5.67 -17.67
C CYS A 127 1.34 -5.72 -16.96
N THR A 128 2.27 -4.93 -17.46
CA THR A 128 3.59 -4.73 -16.85
C THR A 128 3.49 -3.75 -15.67
N LEU A 129 4.51 -3.78 -14.80
CA LEU A 129 4.65 -2.76 -13.75
C LEU A 129 4.69 -1.35 -14.35
N ARG A 130 5.42 -1.16 -15.46
CA ARG A 130 5.49 0.13 -16.15
C ARG A 130 4.11 0.65 -16.55
N GLU A 131 3.32 -0.17 -17.25
CA GLU A 131 1.96 0.20 -17.68
C GLU A 131 1.06 0.59 -16.48
N ALA A 132 1.20 -0.14 -15.36
CA ALA A 132 0.47 0.17 -14.13
C ALA A 132 0.92 1.48 -13.48
N LEU A 133 2.24 1.73 -13.39
CA LEU A 133 2.78 2.96 -12.81
C LEU A 133 2.47 4.19 -13.66
N GLU A 134 2.49 4.08 -14.99
CA GLU A 134 2.03 5.15 -15.90
C GLU A 134 0.55 5.50 -15.64
N CYS A 135 -0.30 4.49 -15.40
CA CYS A 135 -1.69 4.70 -15.04
C CYS A 135 -1.85 5.39 -13.67
N CYS A 136 -0.99 5.07 -12.69
CA CYS A 136 -1.03 5.61 -11.33
C CYS A 136 -0.38 6.99 -11.18
N LYS A 137 0.52 7.35 -12.11
CA LYS A 137 1.35 8.57 -12.03
C LYS A 137 0.53 9.80 -11.69
N ASP A 138 0.97 10.56 -10.68
CA ASP A 138 0.37 11.81 -10.18
C ASP A 138 -1.07 11.69 -9.63
N ARG A 139 -1.65 10.47 -9.64
CA ARG A 139 -3.06 10.23 -9.32
C ARG A 139 -3.27 9.47 -8.02
N ILE A 140 -2.40 8.50 -7.71
CA ILE A 140 -2.53 7.58 -6.56
C ILE A 140 -1.17 7.06 -6.15
N CYS A 141 -0.93 6.83 -4.85
CA CYS A 141 0.27 6.09 -4.42
C CYS A 141 0.14 4.60 -4.74
N VAL A 142 1.27 3.90 -4.76
CA VAL A 142 1.30 2.47 -5.11
C VAL A 142 2.05 1.69 -4.03
N ASN A 143 1.41 0.68 -3.46
CA ASN A 143 2.07 -0.33 -2.65
C ASN A 143 2.42 -1.55 -3.52
N VAL A 144 3.71 -1.85 -3.63
CA VAL A 144 4.23 -2.92 -4.47
C VAL A 144 4.54 -4.12 -3.59
N ASP A 145 3.63 -5.11 -3.57
CA ASP A 145 3.87 -6.38 -2.88
C ASP A 145 4.91 -7.21 -3.64
N GLN A 146 5.80 -7.89 -2.91
CA GLN A 146 6.98 -8.60 -3.44
C GLN A 146 7.98 -7.68 -4.18
N GLY A 147 7.82 -6.35 -4.08
CA GLY A 147 8.70 -5.38 -4.72
C GLY A 147 10.13 -5.38 -4.15
N TYR A 148 10.32 -5.81 -2.90
CA TYR A 148 11.64 -5.86 -2.28
C TYR A 148 12.57 -6.87 -2.97
N GLU A 149 12.06 -8.00 -3.43
CA GLU A 149 12.80 -9.01 -4.18
C GLU A 149 13.32 -8.48 -5.53
N TYR A 150 12.61 -7.50 -6.08
CA TYR A 150 12.91 -6.86 -7.37
C TYR A 150 13.29 -5.39 -7.20
N TYR A 151 13.79 -4.99 -6.02
CA TYR A 151 13.98 -3.59 -5.62
C TYR A 151 14.66 -2.75 -6.69
N ASP A 152 15.81 -3.18 -7.20
CA ASP A 152 16.61 -2.42 -8.17
C ASP A 152 15.87 -2.25 -9.51
N MET A 153 15.13 -3.28 -9.95
CA MET A 153 14.32 -3.22 -11.17
C MET A 153 13.10 -2.28 -10.99
N VAL A 154 12.44 -2.35 -9.83
CA VAL A 154 11.31 -1.46 -9.51
C VAL A 154 11.81 -0.02 -9.43
N LEU A 155 12.92 0.23 -8.73
CA LEU A 155 13.50 1.55 -8.57
C LEU A 155 13.86 2.17 -9.92
N ALA A 156 14.53 1.42 -10.81
CA ALA A 156 14.88 1.92 -12.14
C ALA A 156 13.66 2.36 -12.95
N ILE A 157 12.55 1.59 -12.89
CA ILE A 157 11.29 1.96 -13.57
C ILE A 157 10.67 3.22 -12.93
N THR A 158 10.68 3.30 -11.60
CA THR A 158 10.07 4.44 -10.89
C THR A 158 10.84 5.74 -11.08
N GLU A 159 12.18 5.67 -11.13
CA GLU A 159 13.04 6.81 -11.43
C GLU A 159 12.84 7.31 -12.87
N GLU A 160 12.80 6.41 -13.85
CA GLU A 160 12.54 6.76 -15.24
C GLU A 160 11.20 7.45 -15.44
N LEU A 161 10.15 7.00 -14.70
CA LEU A 161 8.83 7.59 -14.74
C LEU A 161 8.68 8.84 -13.86
N GLY A 162 9.63 9.10 -12.95
CA GLY A 162 9.57 10.19 -11.97
C GLY A 162 8.47 9.99 -10.93
N VAL A 163 8.28 8.74 -10.44
CA VAL A 163 7.22 8.39 -9.50
C VAL A 163 7.72 7.73 -8.21
N THR A 164 9.03 7.74 -7.95
CA THR A 164 9.64 7.04 -6.81
C THR A 164 9.02 7.44 -5.47
N ASP A 165 8.71 8.72 -5.26
CA ASP A 165 8.14 9.24 -4.00
C ASP A 165 6.68 8.79 -3.74
N GLN A 166 5.99 8.23 -4.72
CA GLN A 166 4.65 7.69 -4.56
C GLN A 166 4.62 6.17 -4.36
N ILE A 167 5.80 5.51 -4.28
CA ILE A 167 5.93 4.06 -4.20
C ILE A 167 6.25 3.60 -2.79
N LEU A 168 5.48 2.64 -2.30
CA LEU A 168 5.66 1.95 -1.04
C LEU A 168 6.02 0.49 -1.29
N ILE A 169 7.19 0.07 -0.81
CA ILE A 169 7.65 -1.33 -0.81
C ILE A 169 7.44 -1.92 0.58
N LYS A 170 7.04 -3.16 0.67
CA LYS A 170 6.85 -3.85 1.95
C LYS A 170 7.59 -5.18 2.03
N GLY A 171 7.83 -5.68 3.25
CA GLY A 171 8.46 -6.99 3.44
C GLY A 171 8.78 -7.31 4.90
N LYS A 172 9.30 -8.52 5.12
CA LYS A 172 9.69 -9.05 6.46
C LYS A 172 11.21 -9.09 6.61
N HIS A 173 11.88 -8.00 6.23
CA HIS A 173 13.33 -7.90 6.21
C HIS A 173 13.84 -7.19 7.46
N SER A 174 15.05 -7.57 7.93
CA SER A 174 15.70 -6.93 9.07
C SER A 174 16.03 -5.46 8.77
N VAL A 175 16.17 -4.66 9.82
CA VAL A 175 16.60 -3.25 9.71
C VAL A 175 17.92 -3.14 8.95
N ALA A 176 18.88 -4.02 9.26
CA ALA A 176 20.20 -4.02 8.62
C ALA A 176 20.09 -4.30 7.10
N SER A 177 19.28 -5.30 6.70
CA SER A 177 19.09 -5.65 5.29
C SER A 177 18.43 -4.50 4.50
N VAL A 178 17.43 -3.85 5.09
CA VAL A 178 16.76 -2.70 4.44
C VAL A 178 17.69 -1.50 4.35
N ALA A 179 18.45 -1.21 5.41
CA ALA A 179 19.40 -0.11 5.43
C ALA A 179 20.53 -0.30 4.39
N GLU A 180 21.07 -1.52 4.27
CA GLU A 180 22.07 -1.87 3.27
C GLU A 180 21.53 -1.67 1.84
N LYS A 181 20.32 -2.19 1.57
CA LYS A 181 19.66 -2.03 0.26
C LYS A 181 19.46 -0.56 -0.10
N MET A 182 18.95 0.23 0.84
CA MET A 182 18.68 1.67 0.62
C MET A 182 19.97 2.49 0.51
N ALA A 183 21.03 2.14 1.25
CA ALA A 183 22.31 2.85 1.16
C ALA A 183 23.02 2.70 -0.19
N ALA A 184 22.62 1.73 -1.01
CA ALA A 184 23.13 1.54 -2.36
C ALA A 184 22.59 2.55 -3.38
N HIS A 185 21.57 3.34 -3.01
CA HIS A 185 20.86 4.28 -3.90
C HIS A 185 20.79 5.67 -3.29
N GLU A 186 20.85 6.71 -4.13
CA GLU A 186 20.70 8.10 -3.70
C GLU A 186 19.24 8.46 -3.40
N HIS A 187 18.31 7.86 -4.15
CA HIS A 187 16.87 8.04 -3.99
C HIS A 187 16.21 6.71 -3.72
N ASN A 188 15.29 6.65 -2.79
CA ASN A 188 14.69 5.40 -2.35
C ASN A 188 13.16 5.50 -2.31
N MET A 189 12.52 4.36 -2.59
CA MET A 189 11.09 4.17 -2.34
C MET A 189 10.81 4.12 -0.83
N MET A 190 9.59 4.44 -0.41
CA MET A 190 9.13 4.22 0.98
C MET A 190 9.16 2.72 1.31
N TYR A 191 9.53 2.38 2.56
CA TYR A 191 9.53 1.00 3.03
C TYR A 191 8.64 0.82 4.25
N MET A 192 7.88 -0.28 4.27
CA MET A 192 7.00 -0.68 5.37
C MET A 192 7.29 -2.13 5.80
N PRO A 193 7.73 -2.36 7.05
CA PRO A 193 7.87 -3.72 7.57
C PRO A 193 6.49 -4.36 7.80
N ILE A 194 6.40 -5.66 7.47
CA ILE A 194 5.25 -6.51 7.76
C ILE A 194 5.52 -7.25 9.07
N ILE A 195 4.68 -7.03 10.07
CA ILE A 195 4.84 -7.57 11.42
C ILE A 195 3.73 -8.58 11.73
N ASP A 196 4.06 -9.87 11.74
CA ASP A 196 3.22 -10.93 12.29
C ASP A 196 3.35 -10.95 13.82
N ILE A 197 2.69 -10.03 14.52
CA ILE A 197 2.97 -9.75 15.95
C ILE A 197 2.71 -10.94 16.88
N GLN A 198 1.89 -11.91 16.48
CA GLN A 198 1.63 -13.11 17.27
C GLN A 198 2.57 -14.27 16.95
N LYS A 199 3.59 -14.05 16.13
CA LYS A 199 4.70 -14.99 15.88
C LYS A 199 5.99 -14.48 16.49
N GLU A 200 6.79 -15.37 17.07
CA GLU A 200 8.07 -15.01 17.69
C GLU A 200 9.01 -14.22 16.77
N GLN A 201 9.09 -14.63 15.50
CA GLN A 201 9.89 -13.91 14.48
C GLN A 201 9.37 -12.49 14.23
N GLY A 202 8.03 -12.32 14.20
CA GLY A 202 7.41 -10.99 14.01
C GLY A 202 7.63 -10.09 15.23
N GLN A 203 7.57 -10.64 16.45
CA GLN A 203 7.88 -9.89 17.68
C GLN A 203 9.34 -9.44 17.72
N LYS A 204 10.28 -10.32 17.33
CA LYS A 204 11.70 -9.97 17.22
C LYS A 204 11.94 -8.87 16.19
N LEU A 205 11.32 -9.00 15.00
CA LEU A 205 11.42 -8.01 13.94
C LEU A 205 10.82 -6.66 14.39
N PHE A 206 9.68 -6.69 15.06
CA PHE A 206 9.05 -5.48 15.60
C PHE A 206 9.97 -4.78 16.60
N GLN A 207 10.56 -5.54 17.55
CA GLN A 207 11.48 -4.99 18.53
C GLN A 207 12.73 -4.40 17.86
N GLU A 208 13.30 -5.07 16.85
CA GLU A 208 14.46 -4.57 16.10
C GLU A 208 14.16 -3.19 15.47
N TYR A 209 12.98 -3.03 14.86
CA TYR A 209 12.56 -1.72 14.30
C TYR A 209 12.29 -0.68 15.39
N MET A 210 11.71 -1.06 16.53
CA MET A 210 11.48 -0.12 17.64
C MET A 210 12.78 0.35 18.30
N ASP A 211 13.82 -0.47 18.31
CA ASP A 211 15.14 -0.14 18.91
C ASP A 211 16.01 0.71 17.97
N THR A 212 15.64 0.84 16.69
CA THR A 212 16.40 1.64 15.73
C THR A 212 16.08 3.13 15.87
N LYS A 213 17.04 3.99 15.47
CA LYS A 213 16.80 5.43 15.36
C LYS A 213 16.04 5.81 14.09
N THR A 214 16.01 4.92 13.10
CA THR A 214 15.29 5.13 11.85
C THR A 214 13.90 4.53 12.00
N VAL A 215 12.91 5.39 12.21
CA VAL A 215 11.51 4.99 12.37
C VAL A 215 10.91 4.77 10.97
N PRO A 216 10.35 3.59 10.67
CA PRO A 216 9.61 3.35 9.43
C PRO A 216 8.42 4.30 9.29
N LEU A 217 8.06 4.67 8.07
CA LEU A 217 6.89 5.52 7.82
C LEU A 217 5.58 4.85 8.25
N ALA A 218 5.49 3.54 8.06
CA ALA A 218 4.34 2.73 8.43
C ALA A 218 4.76 1.34 8.86
N TYR A 219 3.90 0.63 9.59
CA TYR A 219 4.01 -0.80 9.89
C TYR A 219 2.73 -1.50 9.44
N GLU A 220 2.85 -2.54 8.62
CA GLU A 220 1.75 -3.47 8.37
C GLU A 220 1.71 -4.49 9.51
N VAL A 221 0.73 -4.39 10.39
CA VAL A 221 0.58 -5.32 11.53
C VAL A 221 -0.48 -6.37 11.21
N CYS A 222 -0.08 -7.65 11.26
CA CYS A 222 -0.94 -8.80 11.02
C CYS A 222 -1.20 -9.55 12.34
N TRP A 223 -2.47 -9.90 12.60
CA TRP A 223 -2.87 -10.65 13.80
C TRP A 223 -4.08 -11.55 13.52
N LYS A 224 -4.16 -12.67 14.22
CA LYS A 224 -5.29 -13.62 14.13
C LYS A 224 -6.38 -13.37 15.17
N LYS A 225 -6.00 -12.83 16.32
CA LYS A 225 -6.90 -12.57 17.43
C LYS A 225 -6.45 -11.29 18.14
N LEU A 226 -7.39 -10.38 18.39
CA LEU A 226 -7.09 -9.17 19.14
C LEU A 226 -6.81 -9.53 20.60
N THR A 227 -5.58 -9.28 21.03
CA THR A 227 -5.08 -9.54 22.37
C THR A 227 -4.44 -8.27 22.93
N PRO A 228 -4.18 -8.17 24.25
CA PRO A 228 -3.49 -7.03 24.83
C PRO A 228 -2.15 -6.73 24.16
N GLU A 229 -1.39 -7.76 23.75
CA GLU A 229 -0.11 -7.59 23.06
C GLU A 229 -0.28 -6.95 21.67
N VAL A 230 -1.34 -7.27 20.94
CA VAL A 230 -1.66 -6.64 19.66
C VAL A 230 -2.01 -5.16 19.87
N SER A 231 -2.84 -4.87 20.88
CA SER A 231 -3.21 -3.49 21.21
C SER A 231 -2.00 -2.67 21.67
N ASP A 232 -1.08 -3.25 22.44
CA ASP A 232 0.18 -2.60 22.84
C ASP A 232 1.08 -2.32 21.64
N CYS A 233 1.14 -3.26 20.68
CA CYS A 233 1.87 -3.05 19.43
C CYS A 233 1.31 -1.85 18.66
N PHE A 234 0.00 -1.76 18.48
CA PHE A 234 -0.64 -0.62 17.79
C PHE A 234 -0.30 0.71 18.47
N LYS A 235 -0.39 0.75 19.80
CA LYS A 235 -0.05 1.93 20.59
C LYS A 235 1.41 2.35 20.38
N LYS A 236 2.34 1.40 20.44
CA LYS A 236 3.78 1.68 20.21
C LYS A 236 4.05 2.20 18.81
N VAL A 237 3.40 1.65 17.78
CA VAL A 237 3.52 2.13 16.40
C VAL A 237 3.08 3.59 16.31
N VAL A 238 1.90 3.91 16.85
CA VAL A 238 1.36 5.29 16.81
C VAL A 238 2.23 6.25 17.63
N GLU A 239 2.66 5.86 18.82
CA GLU A 239 3.54 6.66 19.69
C GLU A 239 4.93 6.92 19.08
N SER A 240 5.41 6.02 18.22
CA SER A 240 6.66 6.23 17.47
C SER A 240 6.56 7.28 16.36
N GLY A 241 5.34 7.74 16.02
CA GLY A 241 5.08 8.64 14.90
C GLY A 241 4.89 7.95 13.56
N SER A 242 4.94 6.62 13.52
CA SER A 242 4.67 5.82 12.32
C SER A 242 3.18 5.68 12.06
N LYS A 243 2.81 5.39 10.82
CA LYS A 243 1.46 5.00 10.46
C LYS A 243 1.25 3.52 10.78
N LEU A 244 0.04 3.20 11.25
CA LEU A 244 -0.41 1.84 11.42
C LEU A 244 -1.21 1.41 10.17
N TRP A 245 -0.70 0.41 9.45
CA TRP A 245 -1.43 -0.24 8.36
C TRP A 245 -2.13 -1.48 8.90
N VAL A 246 -3.44 -1.53 8.73
CA VAL A 246 -4.27 -2.66 9.11
C VAL A 246 -4.94 -3.26 7.88
N ASN A 247 -4.89 -4.57 7.77
CA ASN A 247 -5.65 -5.29 6.75
C ASN A 247 -7.11 -5.40 7.16
N THR A 248 -8.01 -5.32 6.19
CA THR A 248 -9.47 -5.43 6.40
C THR A 248 -10.11 -6.49 5.51
N ILE A 249 -9.29 -7.23 4.75
CA ILE A 249 -9.81 -8.27 3.84
C ILE A 249 -9.55 -9.59 4.50
N TRP A 250 -8.70 -10.27 4.72
CA TRP A 250 -8.57 -11.61 5.24
C TRP A 250 -8.70 -11.65 6.79
N GLY A 251 -9.74 -12.23 7.30
CA GLY A 251 -9.97 -12.37 8.75
C GLY A 251 -8.77 -12.94 9.53
N SER A 252 -7.96 -13.79 8.88
CA SER A 252 -6.71 -14.31 9.46
C SER A 252 -5.58 -13.28 9.62
N LEU A 253 -5.70 -12.09 9.03
CA LEU A 253 -4.71 -11.00 9.11
C LEU A 253 -5.19 -9.82 9.95
N CYS A 254 -6.47 -9.78 10.31
CA CYS A 254 -7.12 -8.69 11.03
C CYS A 254 -8.02 -9.16 12.19
N GLY A 255 -7.80 -10.36 12.69
CA GLY A 255 -8.60 -10.91 13.80
C GLY A 255 -10.08 -11.07 13.47
N TYR A 256 -10.42 -11.31 12.22
CA TYR A 256 -11.78 -11.39 11.68
C TYR A 256 -12.59 -10.08 11.81
N LEU A 257 -11.92 -8.94 11.86
CA LEU A 257 -12.51 -7.61 11.75
C LEU A 257 -12.38 -7.13 10.29
N ASP A 258 -12.95 -7.90 9.38
CA ASP A 258 -12.85 -7.68 7.94
C ASP A 258 -14.03 -6.89 7.35
N ASP A 259 -13.90 -6.51 6.08
CA ASP A 259 -14.89 -5.69 5.39
C ASP A 259 -16.23 -6.41 5.20
N ASP A 260 -16.22 -7.74 5.02
CA ASP A 260 -17.43 -8.52 4.87
C ASP A 260 -18.25 -8.50 6.16
N LYS A 261 -17.59 -8.61 7.33
CA LYS A 261 -18.23 -8.48 8.63
C LYS A 261 -18.80 -7.07 8.85
N ALA A 262 -18.09 -6.04 8.42
CA ALA A 262 -18.59 -4.67 8.50
C ALA A 262 -19.85 -4.47 7.65
N LEU A 263 -19.88 -5.07 6.46
CA LEU A 263 -21.03 -5.02 5.57
C LEU A 263 -22.24 -5.76 6.17
N ASP A 264 -22.03 -6.92 6.76
CA ASP A 264 -23.09 -7.75 7.38
C ASP A 264 -23.74 -7.07 8.61
N CYS A 265 -22.94 -6.30 9.38
CA CYS A 265 -23.45 -5.56 10.55
C CYS A 265 -24.28 -4.33 10.18
N GLY A 266 -24.16 -3.82 8.96
CA GLY A 266 -24.86 -2.60 8.50
C GLY A 266 -24.31 -1.29 9.12
N ASP A 267 -23.64 -1.34 10.27
CA ASP A 267 -22.92 -0.23 10.90
C ASP A 267 -21.46 -0.63 11.13
N PRO A 268 -20.50 0.01 10.43
CA PRO A 268 -19.08 -0.26 10.60
C PRO A 268 -18.58 -0.04 12.03
N ALA A 269 -19.18 0.86 12.79
CA ALA A 269 -18.80 1.11 14.18
C ALA A 269 -19.17 -0.06 15.10
N GLU A 270 -20.26 -0.75 14.82
CA GLU A 270 -20.65 -1.96 15.55
C GLU A 270 -19.76 -3.17 15.14
N ALA A 271 -19.40 -3.25 13.87
CA ALA A 271 -18.51 -4.32 13.37
C ALA A 271 -17.08 -4.22 13.92
N PHE A 272 -16.61 -3.00 14.15
CA PHE A 272 -15.22 -2.70 14.52
C PHE A 272 -15.11 -1.83 15.78
N PRO A 273 -15.69 -2.25 16.92
CA PRO A 273 -15.62 -1.44 18.15
C PRO A 273 -14.18 -1.16 18.60
N ALA A 274 -13.22 -2.00 18.23
CA ALA A 274 -11.81 -1.80 18.51
C ALA A 274 -11.14 -0.75 17.59
N ARG A 275 -11.72 -0.42 16.43
CA ARG A 275 -11.19 0.62 15.53
C ARG A 275 -11.47 2.04 16.02
N SER A 276 -12.51 2.25 16.78
CA SER A 276 -12.77 3.55 17.43
C SER A 276 -11.79 3.85 18.57
N ALA A 277 -10.96 2.89 18.95
CA ALA A 277 -9.94 3.01 20.00
C ALA A 277 -8.50 3.10 19.41
N ILE A 278 -8.34 3.05 18.09
CA ILE A 278 -7.08 3.27 17.35
C ILE A 278 -7.15 4.63 16.67
#